data_9a2849aa3a57d686a6822da97f10de60
#
_entry.id   9a2849aa3a57d686a6822da97f10de60
#
_cell.length_a   1.000
_cell.length_b   1.000
_cell.length_c   1.000
_cell.angle_alpha   90.00
_cell.angle_beta   90.00
_cell.angle_gamma   90.00
#
_symmetry.space_group_name_H-M   'P 1'
#
loop_
_entity.id
_entity.type
_entity.pdbx_description
1 polymer ?
#
loop_
_entity_poly.entity_id
_entity_poly.type
_entity_poly.pdbx_seq_one_letter_code
_entity_poly.pdbx_strand_id
1 'polypeptide(L)'
;MKRRSTAKAPTKKSQNDSLPRPFSSIVVDGIERAPSRGMLYATGFTKEDFQKPQIGVASTWSMVTPCNMHIDQLAVSVTQGINENGGKAVVFNTITISDGISMGTEGMKYSLVSREVIADSIETVVGCQGFDAFVAVGGCDKNMPGCIMAMARLNRPSIFVYGGTILPGELHGKDVDLVNIFEAVGKNAAGACSAEEVEAVAEVAV
;
A
#
# COMPACT_ATOMS: atom_id res chain seq x y z
N MET A 1 -56.48 -14.34 -31.93
CA MET A 1 -56.34 -14.04 -30.50
C MET A 1 -54.88 -14.29 -30.08
N LYS A 2 -54.04 -13.22 -30.00
CA LYS A 2 -52.63 -13.30 -29.58
C LYS A 2 -52.53 -12.97 -28.09
N ARG A 3 -52.13 -13.93 -27.27
CA ARG A 3 -51.84 -13.72 -25.84
C ARG A 3 -50.57 -12.87 -25.71
N ARG A 4 -50.69 -11.68 -25.12
CA ARG A 4 -49.54 -10.88 -24.68
C ARG A 4 -48.93 -11.52 -23.40
N SER A 5 -47.68 -11.96 -23.52
CA SER A 5 -46.86 -12.32 -22.35
C SER A 5 -46.44 -11.04 -21.65
N THR A 6 -46.88 -10.87 -20.40
CA THR A 6 -46.41 -9.81 -19.53
C THR A 6 -45.11 -10.27 -18.91
N ALA A 7 -43.99 -9.76 -19.40
CA ALA A 7 -42.68 -9.94 -18.74
C ALA A 7 -42.72 -9.22 -17.39
N LYS A 8 -42.54 -9.98 -16.32
CA LYS A 8 -42.37 -9.46 -14.93
C LYS A 8 -41.07 -8.65 -14.88
N ALA A 9 -41.15 -7.39 -14.45
CA ALA A 9 -39.99 -6.56 -14.17
C ALA A 9 -39.10 -7.21 -13.12
N PRO A 10 -37.76 -7.08 -13.21
CA PRO A 10 -36.86 -7.65 -12.21
C PRO A 10 -37.12 -6.97 -10.86
N THR A 11 -37.43 -7.78 -9.87
CA THR A 11 -37.54 -7.36 -8.49
C THR A 11 -36.22 -6.74 -8.03
N LYS A 12 -36.25 -5.48 -7.59
CA LYS A 12 -35.13 -4.85 -6.88
C LYS A 12 -34.74 -5.77 -5.72
N LYS A 13 -33.51 -6.31 -5.76
CA LYS A 13 -32.91 -6.97 -4.60
C LYS A 13 -32.94 -5.97 -3.44
N SER A 14 -33.44 -6.41 -2.28
CA SER A 14 -33.45 -5.62 -1.07
C SER A 14 -31.99 -5.29 -0.69
N GLN A 15 -31.66 -4.01 -0.57
CA GLN A 15 -30.35 -3.50 -0.14
C GLN A 15 -30.17 -3.71 1.37
N ASN A 16 -30.18 -4.93 1.85
CA ASN A 16 -29.94 -5.21 3.27
C ASN A 16 -29.05 -6.44 3.50
N ASP A 17 -28.22 -6.82 2.53
CA ASP A 17 -27.14 -7.77 2.78
C ASP A 17 -25.93 -6.97 3.29
N SER A 18 -25.77 -6.93 4.63
CA SER A 18 -24.56 -6.39 5.26
C SER A 18 -23.34 -7.13 4.69
N LEU A 19 -22.30 -6.41 4.33
CA LEU A 19 -21.05 -7.00 3.87
C LEU A 19 -20.48 -7.94 4.92
N PRO A 20 -19.84 -9.05 4.53
CA PRO A 20 -19.36 -10.06 5.46
C PRO A 20 -18.25 -9.50 6.37
N ARG A 21 -18.30 -9.85 7.65
CA ARG A 21 -17.37 -9.42 8.70
C ARG A 21 -16.80 -10.64 9.46
N PRO A 22 -16.13 -11.59 8.77
CA PRO A 22 -15.74 -12.85 9.35
C PRO A 22 -14.70 -12.74 10.48
N PHE A 23 -13.88 -11.68 10.46
CA PHE A 23 -12.81 -11.47 11.42
C PHE A 23 -13.09 -10.29 12.35
N SER A 24 -13.53 -9.14 11.81
CA SER A 24 -13.79 -7.97 12.64
C SER A 24 -14.92 -8.17 13.63
N SER A 25 -15.93 -8.97 13.31
CA SER A 25 -17.00 -9.33 14.25
C SER A 25 -16.47 -10.00 15.53
N ILE A 26 -15.43 -10.82 15.43
CA ILE A 26 -14.80 -11.49 16.58
C ILE A 26 -14.15 -10.46 17.53
N VAL A 27 -13.69 -9.34 16.98
CA VAL A 27 -12.96 -8.29 17.71
C VAL A 27 -13.90 -7.28 18.35
N VAL A 28 -15.07 -7.00 17.74
CA VAL A 28 -15.91 -5.86 18.16
C VAL A 28 -17.33 -6.23 18.59
N ASP A 29 -17.85 -7.43 18.27
CA ASP A 29 -19.22 -7.78 18.58
C ASP A 29 -19.32 -8.41 19.99
N GLY A 30 -20.50 -8.27 20.63
CA GLY A 30 -20.75 -8.80 21.97
C GLY A 30 -20.35 -7.83 23.09
N ILE A 31 -20.88 -8.11 24.29
CA ILE A 31 -20.66 -7.25 25.47
C ILE A 31 -19.21 -7.37 25.97
N GLU A 32 -18.62 -8.54 25.85
CA GLU A 32 -17.24 -8.84 26.25
C GLU A 32 -16.19 -8.11 25.41
N ARG A 33 -16.59 -7.58 24.24
CA ARG A 33 -15.75 -6.76 23.37
C ARG A 33 -15.91 -5.25 23.60
N ALA A 34 -16.60 -4.85 24.64
CA ALA A 34 -16.67 -3.42 25.01
C ALA A 34 -15.30 -2.76 25.22
N PRO A 35 -14.30 -3.40 25.84
CA PRO A 35 -12.95 -2.83 25.93
C PRO A 35 -12.31 -2.57 24.55
N SER A 36 -12.42 -3.50 23.62
CA SER A 36 -11.93 -3.33 22.24
C SER A 36 -12.61 -2.14 21.55
N ARG A 37 -13.93 -2.04 21.64
CA ARG A 37 -14.65 -0.88 21.10
C ARG A 37 -14.24 0.42 21.78
N GLY A 38 -13.98 0.39 23.09
CA GLY A 38 -13.47 1.56 23.82
C GLY A 38 -12.17 2.10 23.24
N MET A 39 -11.24 1.21 22.90
CA MET A 39 -9.98 1.60 22.23
C MET A 39 -10.24 2.17 20.84
N LEU A 40 -11.13 1.56 20.06
CA LEU A 40 -11.45 2.01 18.70
C LEU A 40 -12.22 3.33 18.70
N TYR A 41 -13.10 3.60 19.67
CA TYR A 41 -13.72 4.92 19.82
C TYR A 41 -12.67 6.03 19.99
N ALA A 42 -11.59 5.77 20.71
CA ALA A 42 -10.49 6.74 20.88
C ALA A 42 -9.75 7.05 19.57
N THR A 43 -9.84 6.16 18.57
CA THR A 43 -9.28 6.36 17.23
C THR A 43 -10.29 6.91 16.21
N GLY A 44 -11.47 7.34 16.67
CA GLY A 44 -12.49 7.96 15.84
C GLY A 44 -13.50 6.99 15.20
N PHE A 45 -13.59 5.76 15.65
CA PHE A 45 -14.68 4.86 15.25
C PHE A 45 -16.02 5.34 15.83
N THR A 46 -17.09 5.13 15.07
CA THR A 46 -18.46 5.35 15.51
C THR A 46 -19.19 4.02 15.73
N LYS A 47 -20.40 4.06 16.28
CA LYS A 47 -21.23 2.85 16.44
C LYS A 47 -21.56 2.19 15.11
N GLU A 48 -21.75 2.98 14.08
CA GLU A 48 -22.06 2.55 12.72
C GLU A 48 -20.88 1.85 12.08
N ASP A 49 -19.64 2.24 12.42
CA ASP A 49 -18.42 1.64 11.88
C ASP A 49 -18.22 0.21 12.36
N PHE A 50 -18.73 -0.14 13.54
CA PHE A 50 -18.69 -1.54 14.02
C PHE A 50 -19.62 -2.48 13.26
N GLN A 51 -20.52 -1.97 12.43
CA GLN A 51 -21.39 -2.77 11.58
C GLN A 51 -20.81 -2.96 10.16
N LYS A 52 -19.68 -2.33 9.86
CA LYS A 52 -19.01 -2.41 8.56
C LYS A 52 -17.83 -3.39 8.64
N PRO A 53 -17.46 -4.06 7.53
CA PRO A 53 -16.19 -4.77 7.48
C PRO A 53 -15.04 -3.78 7.69
N GLN A 54 -14.07 -4.17 8.51
CA GLN A 54 -12.88 -3.38 8.75
C GLN A 54 -11.80 -3.78 7.73
N ILE A 55 -11.36 -2.80 6.96
CA ILE A 55 -10.41 -2.99 5.86
C ILE A 55 -9.10 -2.29 6.21
N GLY A 56 -8.03 -3.07 6.37
CA GLY A 56 -6.70 -2.52 6.57
C GLY A 56 -6.17 -1.82 5.32
N VAL A 57 -5.50 -0.69 5.47
CA VAL A 57 -4.75 -0.04 4.39
C VAL A 57 -3.29 -0.02 4.82
N ALA A 58 -2.52 -0.98 4.31
CA ALA A 58 -1.08 -1.10 4.57
C ALA A 58 -0.32 -0.13 3.68
N SER A 59 0.16 0.97 4.24
CA SER A 59 0.91 2.00 3.55
C SER A 59 2.42 1.77 3.71
N THR A 60 3.15 1.80 2.60
CA THR A 60 4.62 1.80 2.59
C THR A 60 5.20 3.20 2.44
N TRP A 61 4.44 4.24 2.81
CA TRP A 61 4.90 5.62 2.74
C TRP A 61 6.20 5.83 3.51
N SER A 62 7.10 6.60 2.91
CA SER A 62 8.35 7.01 3.55
C SER A 62 8.93 8.23 2.84
N MET A 63 9.50 9.15 3.61
CA MET A 63 10.22 10.30 3.09
C MET A 63 11.61 9.94 2.54
N VAL A 64 12.16 8.78 2.90
CA VAL A 64 13.53 8.40 2.55
C VAL A 64 13.63 7.77 1.16
N THR A 65 12.52 7.34 0.57
CA THR A 65 12.54 6.68 -0.74
C THR A 65 11.69 7.46 -1.74
N PRO A 66 12.26 7.88 -2.90
CA PRO A 66 11.50 8.63 -3.92
C PRO A 66 10.23 7.90 -4.38
N CYS A 67 10.28 6.58 -4.58
CA CYS A 67 9.14 5.75 -4.98
C CYS A 67 7.98 5.77 -3.98
N ASN A 68 8.21 6.20 -2.73
CA ASN A 68 7.25 6.07 -1.64
C ASN A 68 6.76 7.41 -1.06
N MET A 69 7.30 8.53 -1.52
CA MET A 69 6.96 9.86 -0.96
C MET A 69 5.49 10.24 -1.13
N HIS A 70 4.81 9.72 -2.15
CA HIS A 70 3.41 10.03 -2.47
C HIS A 70 2.42 8.93 -2.05
N ILE A 71 2.90 7.85 -1.46
CA ILE A 71 2.06 6.69 -1.07
C ILE A 71 1.01 7.07 -0.03
N ASP A 72 1.25 8.07 0.81
CA ASP A 72 0.28 8.62 1.75
C ASP A 72 -0.97 9.17 1.04
N GLN A 73 -0.80 9.87 -0.09
CA GLN A 73 -1.90 10.41 -0.88
C GLN A 73 -2.74 9.30 -1.52
N LEU A 74 -2.06 8.23 -1.99
CA LEU A 74 -2.75 7.04 -2.49
C LEU A 74 -3.52 6.32 -1.38
N ALA A 75 -2.93 6.23 -0.18
CA ALA A 75 -3.60 5.64 0.98
C ALA A 75 -4.87 6.43 1.38
N VAL A 76 -4.84 7.77 1.26
CA VAL A 76 -6.04 8.61 1.45
C VAL A 76 -7.12 8.28 0.42
N SER A 77 -6.75 8.16 -0.85
CA SER A 77 -7.69 7.82 -1.94
C SER A 77 -8.30 6.42 -1.75
N VAL A 78 -7.48 5.44 -1.34
CA VAL A 78 -7.94 4.08 -0.99
C VAL A 78 -8.92 4.13 0.19
N THR A 79 -8.58 4.89 1.23
CA THR A 79 -9.43 5.08 2.42
C THR A 79 -10.80 5.64 2.04
N GLN A 80 -10.82 6.66 1.20
CA GLN A 80 -12.06 7.23 0.70
C GLN A 80 -12.90 6.19 -0.06
N GLY A 81 -12.30 5.49 -1.01
CA GLY A 81 -12.99 4.46 -1.79
C GLY A 81 -13.58 3.34 -0.93
N ILE A 82 -12.86 2.87 0.10
CA ILE A 82 -13.38 1.87 1.04
C ILE A 82 -14.60 2.41 1.81
N ASN A 83 -14.49 3.60 2.36
CA ASN A 83 -15.55 4.19 3.19
C ASN A 83 -16.82 4.50 2.38
N GLU A 84 -16.68 4.98 1.15
CA GLU A 84 -17.80 5.24 0.23
C GLU A 84 -18.54 3.97 -0.21
N ASN A 85 -17.85 2.81 -0.18
CA ASN A 85 -18.42 1.52 -0.57
C ASN A 85 -18.81 0.63 0.63
N GLY A 86 -19.03 1.23 1.81
CA GLY A 86 -19.61 0.56 2.96
C GLY A 86 -18.65 -0.21 3.84
N GLY A 87 -17.33 -0.09 3.61
CA GLY A 87 -16.29 -0.56 4.52
C GLY A 87 -15.93 0.49 5.58
N LYS A 88 -15.10 0.09 6.54
CA LYS A 88 -14.35 1.00 7.43
C LYS A 88 -12.87 0.83 7.17
N ALA A 89 -12.25 1.83 6.56
CA ALA A 89 -10.81 1.81 6.33
C ALA A 89 -10.03 2.12 7.61
N VAL A 90 -8.92 1.40 7.81
CA VAL A 90 -7.97 1.62 8.89
C VAL A 90 -6.56 1.64 8.32
N VAL A 91 -5.95 2.82 8.24
CA VAL A 91 -4.59 2.98 7.72
C VAL A 91 -3.57 2.59 8.79
N PHE A 92 -2.58 1.83 8.38
CA PHE A 92 -1.38 1.56 9.16
C PHE A 92 -0.16 1.53 8.24
N ASN A 93 1.03 1.70 8.82
CA ASN A 93 2.26 1.74 8.05
C ASN A 93 3.07 0.46 8.24
N THR A 94 3.71 0.02 7.17
CA THR A 94 4.83 -0.92 7.19
C THR A 94 6.09 -0.20 6.74
N ILE A 95 7.25 -0.85 6.88
CA ILE A 95 8.53 -0.26 6.48
C ILE A 95 8.69 -0.23 4.97
N THR A 96 9.58 0.67 4.51
CA THR A 96 10.20 0.62 3.20
C THR A 96 11.68 0.96 3.32
N ILE A 97 12.47 0.46 2.38
CA ILE A 97 13.86 0.86 2.18
C ILE A 97 14.10 1.09 0.69
N SER A 98 15.12 1.86 0.35
CA SER A 98 15.63 1.95 -1.01
C SER A 98 17.01 1.31 -1.09
N ASP A 99 17.12 0.21 -1.80
CA ASP A 99 18.41 -0.44 -2.05
C ASP A 99 19.27 0.36 -3.05
N GLY A 100 18.68 1.22 -3.86
CA GLY A 100 19.41 2.21 -4.64
C GLY A 100 20.26 3.16 -3.79
N ILE A 101 19.77 3.55 -2.60
CA ILE A 101 20.53 4.38 -1.65
C ILE A 101 21.66 3.59 -0.98
N SER A 102 21.43 2.32 -0.69
CA SER A 102 22.40 1.47 0.03
C SER A 102 23.34 0.69 -0.88
N MET A 103 23.19 0.78 -2.21
CA MET A 103 23.97 0.04 -3.17
C MET A 103 25.48 0.26 -2.99
N GLY A 104 26.25 -0.83 -2.99
CA GLY A 104 27.69 -0.78 -2.76
C GLY A 104 28.13 -0.61 -1.30
N THR A 105 27.20 -0.54 -0.35
CA THR A 105 27.47 -0.44 1.09
C THR A 105 27.05 -1.70 1.85
N GLU A 106 27.44 -1.80 3.12
CA GLU A 106 26.97 -2.86 4.03
C GLU A 106 25.44 -2.83 4.20
N GLY A 107 24.80 -1.68 4.04
CA GLY A 107 23.34 -1.51 4.08
C GLY A 107 22.59 -2.35 3.05
N MET A 108 23.23 -2.70 1.94
CA MET A 108 22.61 -3.53 0.91
C MET A 108 22.19 -4.93 1.41
N LYS A 109 22.82 -5.42 2.48
CA LYS A 109 22.47 -6.70 3.11
C LYS A 109 21.02 -6.72 3.66
N TYR A 110 20.44 -5.55 3.96
CA TYR A 110 19.08 -5.44 4.44
C TYR A 110 18.03 -5.47 3.32
N SER A 111 18.44 -5.33 2.04
CA SER A 111 17.51 -5.24 0.91
C SER A 111 16.55 -6.42 0.85
N LEU A 112 17.06 -7.65 0.74
CA LEU A 112 16.21 -8.84 0.64
C LEU A 112 15.43 -9.13 1.94
N VAL A 113 16.05 -8.89 3.09
CA VAL A 113 15.44 -9.09 4.41
C VAL A 113 14.22 -8.20 4.59
N SER A 114 14.20 -7.00 4.01
CA SER A 114 13.08 -6.07 4.13
C SER A 114 11.75 -6.67 3.64
N ARG A 115 11.75 -7.58 2.67
CA ARG A 115 10.54 -8.27 2.20
C ARG A 115 9.85 -9.06 3.31
N GLU A 116 10.65 -9.80 4.10
CA GLU A 116 10.13 -10.57 5.24
C GLU A 116 9.57 -9.63 6.31
N VAL A 117 10.28 -8.58 6.65
CA VAL A 117 9.82 -7.61 7.65
C VAL A 117 8.52 -6.92 7.23
N ILE A 118 8.40 -6.56 5.94
CA ILE A 118 7.16 -5.99 5.37
C ILE A 118 6.03 -7.01 5.50
N ALA A 119 6.25 -8.25 5.05
CA ALA A 119 5.26 -9.31 5.11
C ALA A 119 4.81 -9.59 6.55
N ASP A 120 5.75 -9.77 7.47
CA ASP A 120 5.52 -10.05 8.88
C ASP A 120 4.76 -8.92 9.56
N SER A 121 5.10 -7.66 9.26
CA SER A 121 4.42 -6.51 9.85
C SER A 121 2.97 -6.39 9.38
N ILE A 122 2.70 -6.61 8.10
CA ILE A 122 1.33 -6.60 7.55
C ILE A 122 0.53 -7.76 8.12
N GLU A 123 1.08 -8.97 8.12
CA GLU A 123 0.43 -10.16 8.67
C GLU A 123 0.09 -9.97 10.14
N THR A 124 1.03 -9.43 10.92
CA THR A 124 0.84 -9.16 12.35
C THR A 124 -0.31 -8.17 12.59
N VAL A 125 -0.33 -7.05 11.88
CA VAL A 125 -1.37 -6.03 12.09
C VAL A 125 -2.73 -6.53 11.61
N VAL A 126 -2.83 -7.05 10.39
CA VAL A 126 -4.08 -7.54 9.82
C VAL A 126 -4.64 -8.72 10.63
N GLY A 127 -3.78 -9.61 11.08
CA GLY A 127 -4.16 -10.76 11.90
C GLY A 127 -4.61 -10.35 13.29
N CYS A 128 -3.80 -9.56 14.01
CA CYS A 128 -4.06 -9.13 15.37
C CYS A 128 -5.30 -8.25 15.48
N GLN A 129 -5.46 -7.28 14.58
CA GLN A 129 -6.60 -6.36 14.60
C GLN A 129 -7.88 -6.93 13.99
N GLY A 130 -7.81 -8.12 13.40
CA GLY A 130 -8.98 -8.80 12.85
C GLY A 130 -9.59 -8.10 11.64
N PHE A 131 -8.77 -7.52 10.74
CA PHE A 131 -9.30 -6.91 9.53
C PHE A 131 -9.85 -7.97 8.58
N ASP A 132 -11.03 -7.71 8.01
CA ASP A 132 -11.73 -8.65 7.13
C ASP A 132 -11.06 -8.77 5.76
N ALA A 133 -10.42 -7.69 5.33
CA ALA A 133 -9.67 -7.58 4.08
C ALA A 133 -8.58 -6.52 4.24
N PHE A 134 -7.71 -6.37 3.26
CA PHE A 134 -6.77 -5.25 3.25
C PHE A 134 -6.35 -4.82 1.85
N VAL A 135 -5.93 -3.56 1.75
CA VAL A 135 -5.28 -3.01 0.57
C VAL A 135 -3.85 -2.66 0.96
N ALA A 136 -2.88 -3.17 0.22
CA ALA A 136 -1.48 -2.78 0.38
C ALA A 136 -1.10 -1.79 -0.73
N VAL A 137 -0.51 -0.66 -0.34
CA VAL A 137 -0.05 0.38 -1.26
C VAL A 137 1.46 0.47 -1.18
N GLY A 138 2.15 0.19 -2.27
CA GLY A 138 3.61 0.11 -2.30
C GLY A 138 4.22 0.69 -3.58
N GLY A 139 5.44 1.18 -3.48
CA GLY A 139 6.19 1.80 -4.58
C GLY A 139 7.51 1.09 -4.88
N CYS A 140 8.41 1.03 -3.92
CA CYS A 140 9.75 0.49 -4.09
C CYS A 140 9.75 -1.02 -4.38
N ASP A 141 10.80 -1.51 -5.04
CA ASP A 141 10.91 -2.88 -5.58
C ASP A 141 10.77 -4.00 -4.55
N LYS A 142 11.17 -3.78 -3.30
CA LYS A 142 11.00 -4.78 -2.22
C LYS A 142 9.63 -4.72 -1.55
N ASN A 143 8.89 -3.59 -1.71
CA ASN A 143 7.52 -3.49 -1.19
C ASN A 143 6.57 -4.47 -1.89
N MET A 144 6.68 -4.58 -3.22
CA MET A 144 5.79 -5.44 -4.02
C MET A 144 5.83 -6.90 -3.55
N PRO A 145 6.98 -7.60 -3.55
CA PRO A 145 7.02 -8.97 -3.09
C PRO A 145 6.66 -9.10 -1.61
N GLY A 146 7.07 -8.18 -0.73
CA GLY A 146 6.72 -8.21 0.68
C GLY A 146 5.20 -8.14 0.92
N CYS A 147 4.51 -7.24 0.24
CA CYS A 147 3.04 -7.13 0.29
C CYS A 147 2.35 -8.39 -0.25
N ILE A 148 2.82 -8.92 -1.38
CA ILE A 148 2.25 -10.14 -2.00
C ILE A 148 2.47 -11.37 -1.09
N MET A 149 3.62 -11.47 -0.44
CA MET A 149 3.89 -12.51 0.57
C MET A 149 2.88 -12.45 1.72
N ALA A 150 2.60 -11.26 2.26
CA ALA A 150 1.57 -11.06 3.28
C ALA A 150 0.18 -11.48 2.79
N MET A 151 -0.19 -11.12 1.55
CA MET A 151 -1.46 -11.52 0.94
C MET A 151 -1.60 -13.04 0.86
N ALA A 152 -0.55 -13.73 0.42
CA ALA A 152 -0.54 -15.19 0.31
C ALA A 152 -0.64 -15.87 1.68
N ARG A 153 0.07 -15.35 2.70
CA ARG A 153 0.07 -15.91 4.06
C ARG A 153 -1.27 -15.72 4.78
N LEU A 154 -1.85 -14.53 4.68
CA LEU A 154 -3.13 -14.19 5.32
C LEU A 154 -4.32 -14.85 4.66
N ASN A 155 -4.26 -15.11 3.35
CA ASN A 155 -5.36 -15.67 2.55
C ASN A 155 -6.70 -14.98 2.82
N ARG A 156 -6.69 -13.65 2.91
CA ARG A 156 -7.86 -12.78 3.04
C ARG A 156 -8.08 -11.99 1.74
N PRO A 157 -9.29 -11.54 1.45
CA PRO A 157 -9.52 -10.63 0.33
C PRO A 157 -8.54 -9.46 0.39
N SER A 158 -7.78 -9.26 -0.68
CA SER A 158 -6.74 -8.22 -0.68
C SER A 158 -6.47 -7.68 -2.08
N ILE A 159 -6.01 -6.43 -2.14
CA ILE A 159 -5.63 -5.74 -3.37
C ILE A 159 -4.25 -5.13 -3.14
N PHE A 160 -3.36 -5.27 -4.11
CA PHE A 160 -2.10 -4.53 -4.17
C PHE A 160 -2.26 -3.36 -5.13
N VAL A 161 -1.96 -2.15 -4.65
CA VAL A 161 -1.90 -0.92 -5.45
C VAL A 161 -0.44 -0.53 -5.62
N TYR A 162 0.01 -0.53 -6.86
CA TYR A 162 1.36 -0.08 -7.20
C TYR A 162 1.39 1.44 -7.39
N GLY A 163 2.23 2.12 -6.62
CA GLY A 163 2.36 3.57 -6.63
C GLY A 163 3.10 4.15 -7.84
N GLY A 164 3.59 3.31 -8.73
CA GLY A 164 4.35 3.72 -9.90
C GLY A 164 5.86 3.69 -9.69
N THR A 165 6.59 4.01 -10.76
CA THR A 165 8.05 4.11 -10.77
C THR A 165 8.49 5.56 -10.57
N ILE A 166 9.77 5.77 -10.28
CA ILE A 166 10.40 7.08 -10.29
C ILE A 166 10.38 7.61 -11.73
N LEU A 167 9.99 8.88 -11.90
CA LEU A 167 10.05 9.54 -13.20
C LEU A 167 11.50 9.95 -13.48
N PRO A 168 11.96 9.91 -14.74
CA PRO A 168 13.24 10.47 -15.11
C PRO A 168 13.23 11.99 -14.95
N GLY A 169 14.37 12.57 -14.62
CA GLY A 169 14.60 14.00 -14.73
C GLY A 169 15.11 14.38 -16.10
N GLU A 170 15.50 15.64 -16.28
CA GLU A 170 16.00 16.18 -17.56
C GLU A 170 17.33 16.89 -17.37
N LEU A 171 18.32 16.54 -18.19
CA LEU A 171 19.59 17.25 -18.29
C LEU A 171 19.89 17.59 -19.75
N HIS A 172 20.04 18.88 -20.06
CA HIS A 172 20.33 19.39 -21.42
C HIS A 172 19.33 18.89 -22.49
N GLY A 173 18.02 18.82 -22.15
CA GLY A 173 16.96 18.39 -23.06
C GLY A 173 16.91 16.88 -23.31
N LYS A 174 17.54 16.08 -22.44
CA LYS A 174 17.52 14.62 -22.47
C LYS A 174 17.04 14.06 -21.13
N ASP A 175 16.22 13.04 -21.20
CA ASP A 175 15.82 12.30 -20.03
C ASP A 175 17.04 11.62 -19.39
N VAL A 176 17.14 11.73 -18.07
CA VAL A 176 18.17 11.08 -17.26
C VAL A 176 17.51 10.39 -16.08
N ASP A 177 18.01 9.22 -15.75
CA ASP A 177 17.50 8.39 -14.65
C ASP A 177 18.66 7.85 -13.79
N LEU A 178 18.31 6.99 -12.80
CA LEU A 178 19.29 6.38 -11.90
C LEU A 178 20.40 5.63 -12.65
N VAL A 179 20.11 5.02 -13.82
CA VAL A 179 21.11 4.29 -14.61
C VAL A 179 22.16 5.25 -15.14
N ASN A 180 21.74 6.45 -15.57
CA ASN A 180 22.65 7.48 -16.08
C ASN A 180 23.61 7.97 -14.98
N ILE A 181 23.21 7.99 -13.70
CA ILE A 181 24.13 8.31 -12.60
C ILE A 181 25.22 7.25 -12.50
N PHE A 182 24.87 5.95 -12.55
CA PHE A 182 25.86 4.87 -12.51
C PHE A 182 26.81 4.93 -13.72
N GLU A 183 26.30 5.24 -14.90
CA GLU A 183 27.13 5.44 -16.10
C GLU A 183 28.10 6.63 -15.92
N ALA A 184 27.63 7.75 -15.35
CA ALA A 184 28.45 8.93 -15.08
C ALA A 184 29.57 8.61 -14.08
N VAL A 185 29.27 7.87 -13.01
CA VAL A 185 30.27 7.37 -12.04
C VAL A 185 31.32 6.52 -12.75
N GLY A 186 30.89 5.58 -13.61
CA GLY A 186 31.81 4.76 -14.40
C GLY A 186 32.69 5.57 -15.35
N LYS A 187 32.15 6.58 -16.03
CA LYS A 187 32.91 7.50 -16.89
C LYS A 187 33.92 8.32 -16.09
N ASN A 188 33.55 8.80 -14.91
CA ASN A 188 34.47 9.54 -14.03
C ASN A 188 35.64 8.65 -13.58
N ALA A 189 35.36 7.41 -13.16
CA ALA A 189 36.41 6.46 -12.80
C ALA A 189 37.37 6.15 -13.95
N ALA A 190 36.89 6.22 -15.20
CA ALA A 190 37.71 6.08 -16.40
C ALA A 190 38.39 7.37 -16.86
N GLY A 191 38.23 8.50 -16.15
CA GLY A 191 38.75 9.80 -16.51
C GLY A 191 38.06 10.47 -17.71
N ALA A 192 36.85 10.04 -18.06
CA ALA A 192 36.10 10.50 -19.23
C ALA A 192 35.07 11.60 -18.91
N CYS A 193 34.82 11.90 -17.64
CA CYS A 193 34.04 13.05 -17.19
C CYS A 193 34.50 13.55 -15.82
N SER A 194 34.15 14.78 -15.46
CA SER A 194 34.51 15.40 -14.19
C SER A 194 33.56 14.98 -13.05
N ALA A 195 33.96 15.25 -11.80
CA ALA A 195 33.09 15.05 -10.64
C ALA A 195 31.86 15.98 -10.67
N GLU A 196 32.04 17.20 -11.17
CA GLU A 196 30.95 18.19 -11.33
C GLU A 196 29.88 17.69 -12.32
N GLU A 197 30.32 17.03 -13.41
CA GLU A 197 29.38 16.42 -14.38
C GLU A 197 28.60 15.25 -13.77
N VAL A 198 29.22 14.43 -12.90
CA VAL A 198 28.51 13.38 -12.16
C VAL A 198 27.44 13.97 -11.24
N GLU A 199 27.80 15.02 -10.49
CA GLU A 199 26.87 15.68 -9.57
C GLU A 199 25.70 16.33 -10.32
N ALA A 200 25.97 16.98 -11.47
CA ALA A 200 24.91 17.56 -12.30
C ALA A 200 23.88 16.51 -12.79
N VAL A 201 24.33 15.27 -13.08
CA VAL A 201 23.41 14.17 -13.39
C VAL A 201 22.64 13.74 -12.15
N ALA A 202 23.31 13.61 -11.00
CA ALA A 202 22.72 13.14 -9.76
C ALA A 202 21.61 14.09 -9.23
N GLU A 203 21.79 15.41 -9.37
CA GLU A 203 20.83 16.42 -8.90
C GLU A 203 19.46 16.34 -9.61
N VAL A 204 19.42 15.82 -10.83
CA VAL A 204 18.21 15.89 -11.67
C VAL A 204 17.65 14.54 -12.09
N ALA A 205 18.35 13.43 -11.84
CA ALA A 205 18.01 12.12 -12.41
C ALA A 205 16.82 11.41 -11.73
N VAL A 206 16.32 11.89 -10.59
CA VAL A 206 15.22 11.28 -9.84
C VAL A 206 14.39 12.31 -9.09
#